data_d5ef33ee5907807f1b439c765d5e22a0
#
_entry.id   d5ef33ee5907807f1b439c765d5e22a0
#
_cell.length_a   1.000
_cell.length_b   1.000
_cell.length_c   1.000
_cell.angle_alpha   90.00
_cell.angle_beta   90.00
_cell.angle_gamma   90.00
#
_symmetry.space_group_name_H-M   'P 1'
#
loop_
_entity.id
_entity.type
_entity.pdbx_description
1 polymer ?
#
loop_
_entity_poly.entity_id
_entity_poly.type
_entity_poly.pdbx_seq_one_letter_code
_entity_poly.pdbx_strand_id
1 'polypeptide(L)'
;MIKRLKCRITGRVQGVMFRDFTTRKARGLGLVGIVKNIKDGSVEVISEGDEEKLKQLLVFLIKGSLLSKVNNVESFWLEPTNEFLGFNIVYDNQK
;
A
#
# COMPACT_ATOMS: atom_id res chain seq x y z
N MET A 1 -2.18 17.97 6.12
CA MET A 1 -1.51 18.24 4.84
C MET A 1 -1.54 17.02 3.97
N ILE A 2 -1.88 17.16 2.72
CA ILE A 2 -2.01 16.03 1.80
C ILE A 2 -0.65 15.67 1.23
N LYS A 3 -0.32 14.39 1.28
CA LYS A 3 0.96 13.88 0.79
C LYS A 3 0.73 12.63 -0.05
N ARG A 4 1.80 12.15 -0.66
CA ARG A 4 1.81 10.89 -1.39
C ARG A 4 2.88 10.00 -0.75
N LEU A 5 2.53 8.77 -0.47
CA LEU A 5 3.45 7.78 0.09
C LEU A 5 3.54 6.60 -0.87
N LYS A 6 4.76 6.25 -1.26
CA LYS A 6 4.97 5.09 -2.10
C LYS A 6 5.79 4.09 -1.28
N CYS A 7 5.32 2.84 -1.19
CA CYS A 7 5.99 1.81 -0.43
C CYS A 7 6.24 0.58 -1.27
N ARG A 8 7.37 -0.08 -1.02
CA ARG A 8 7.66 -1.38 -1.59
C ARG A 8 7.84 -2.33 -0.42
N ILE A 9 7.02 -3.36 -0.36
CA ILE A 9 6.99 -4.30 0.76
C ILE A 9 7.51 -5.64 0.29
N THR A 10 8.50 -6.19 0.99
CA THR A 10 9.09 -7.49 0.66
C THR A 10 8.84 -8.48 1.78
N GLY A 11 8.90 -9.76 1.45
CA GLY A 11 8.66 -10.84 2.39
C GLY A 11 7.59 -11.76 1.84
N ARG A 12 6.88 -12.47 2.71
CA ARG A 12 5.77 -13.30 2.29
C ARG A 12 4.54 -12.40 2.26
N VAL A 13 4.34 -11.72 1.16
CA VAL A 13 3.28 -10.73 1.02
C VAL A 13 2.38 -10.95 -0.19
N GLN A 14 2.74 -11.86 -1.09
CA GLN A 14 1.87 -12.22 -2.20
C GLN A 14 1.18 -13.55 -1.89
N GLY A 15 -0.06 -13.69 -2.33
CA GLY A 15 -0.80 -14.92 -2.12
C GLY A 15 -1.31 -15.14 -0.71
N VAL A 16 -1.23 -14.13 0.15
CA VAL A 16 -1.65 -14.23 1.56
C VAL A 16 -2.65 -13.14 1.91
N MET A 17 -3.37 -12.65 0.91
CA MET A 17 -4.41 -11.62 1.08
C MET A 17 -3.89 -10.29 1.59
N PHE A 18 -2.61 -10.01 1.38
CA PHE A 18 -2.02 -8.76 1.85
C PHE A 18 -2.59 -7.55 1.11
N ARG A 19 -2.89 -7.70 -0.20
CA ARG A 19 -3.50 -6.61 -0.96
C ARG A 19 -4.89 -6.27 -0.41
N ASP A 20 -5.68 -7.28 -0.04
CA ASP A 20 -6.99 -7.06 0.55
C ASP A 20 -6.86 -6.38 1.90
N PHE A 21 -5.93 -6.82 2.72
CA PHE A 21 -5.64 -6.22 4.02
C PHE A 21 -5.30 -4.74 3.84
N THR A 22 -4.37 -4.42 2.92
CA THR A 22 -3.95 -3.05 2.66
C THR A 22 -5.13 -2.19 2.22
N THR A 23 -5.95 -2.71 1.30
CA THR A 23 -7.10 -1.99 0.78
C THR A 23 -8.09 -1.64 1.90
N ARG A 24 -8.38 -2.60 2.77
CA ARG A 24 -9.31 -2.36 3.86
C ARG A 24 -8.78 -1.31 4.83
N LYS A 25 -7.48 -1.38 5.15
CA LYS A 25 -6.89 -0.40 6.07
C LYS A 25 -6.87 0.99 5.45
N ALA A 26 -6.47 1.10 4.19
CA ALA A 26 -6.42 2.39 3.51
C ALA A 26 -7.80 3.02 3.41
N ARG A 27 -8.80 2.23 3.04
CA ARG A 27 -10.18 2.74 2.94
C ARG A 27 -10.70 3.18 4.31
N GLY A 28 -10.39 2.43 5.35
CA GLY A 28 -10.81 2.80 6.70
C GLY A 28 -10.18 4.10 7.18
N LEU A 29 -9.03 4.46 6.62
CA LEU A 29 -8.35 5.70 6.97
C LEU A 29 -8.72 6.85 6.02
N GLY A 30 -9.60 6.60 5.06
CA GLY A 30 -10.00 7.64 4.11
C GLY A 30 -8.95 7.97 3.07
N LEU A 31 -8.03 7.04 2.80
CA LEU A 31 -6.96 7.25 1.84
C LEU A 31 -7.36 6.76 0.45
N VAL A 32 -6.72 7.32 -0.57
CA VAL A 32 -6.91 6.89 -1.94
C VAL A 32 -5.59 6.33 -2.47
N GLY A 33 -5.62 5.56 -3.53
CA GLY A 33 -4.41 5.00 -4.11
C GLY A 33 -4.60 3.62 -4.68
N ILE A 34 -3.49 2.89 -4.78
CA ILE A 34 -3.49 1.54 -5.36
C ILE A 34 -2.53 0.64 -4.59
N VAL A 35 -2.77 -0.66 -4.71
CA VAL A 35 -1.85 -1.69 -4.23
C VAL A 35 -1.77 -2.76 -5.31
N LYS A 36 -0.56 -3.22 -5.60
CA LYS A 36 -0.38 -4.25 -6.63
C LYS A 36 0.80 -5.15 -6.32
N ASN A 37 0.74 -6.39 -6.82
CA ASN A 37 1.87 -7.30 -6.77
C ASN A 37 2.85 -6.94 -7.86
N ILE A 38 4.14 -7.08 -7.58
CA ILE A 38 5.20 -6.84 -8.54
C ILE A 38 5.84 -8.19 -8.89
N LYS A 39 6.41 -8.30 -10.06
CA LYS A 39 6.95 -9.57 -10.52
C LYS A 39 8.02 -10.15 -9.62
N ASP A 40 8.76 -9.33 -8.92
CA ASP A 40 9.84 -9.79 -8.07
C ASP A 40 9.37 -10.35 -6.73
N GLY A 41 8.06 -10.44 -6.52
CA GLY A 41 7.48 -10.97 -5.28
C GLY A 41 7.10 -9.90 -4.27
N SER A 42 7.44 -8.65 -4.54
CA SER A 42 7.09 -7.56 -3.62
C SER A 42 5.68 -7.07 -3.89
N VAL A 43 5.18 -6.21 -3.00
CA VAL A 43 3.92 -5.51 -3.17
C VAL A 43 4.23 -4.02 -3.18
N GLU A 44 3.64 -3.30 -4.12
CA GLU A 44 3.78 -1.85 -4.18
C GLU A 44 2.50 -1.19 -3.73
N VAL A 45 2.61 -0.18 -2.89
CA VAL A 45 1.47 0.62 -2.44
C VAL A 45 1.77 2.07 -2.78
N ILE A 46 0.83 2.73 -3.43
CA ILE A 46 0.92 4.17 -3.65
C ILE A 46 -0.35 4.75 -3.07
N SER A 47 -0.24 5.64 -2.11
CA SER A 47 -1.41 6.18 -1.43
C SER A 47 -1.28 7.67 -1.23
N GLU A 48 -2.40 8.36 -1.29
CA GLU A 48 -2.44 9.81 -1.05
C GLU A 48 -3.52 10.13 -0.03
N GLY A 49 -3.28 11.12 0.76
CA GLY A 49 -4.22 11.59 1.75
C GLY A 49 -3.51 12.38 2.84
N ASP A 50 -4.18 12.54 3.95
CA ASP A 50 -3.62 13.26 5.09
C ASP A 50 -2.37 12.56 5.59
N GLU A 51 -1.33 13.31 5.83
CA GLU A 51 -0.03 12.78 6.23
C GLU A 51 -0.12 11.88 7.47
N GLU A 52 -0.91 12.27 8.48
CA GLU A 52 -1.02 11.46 9.69
C GLU A 52 -1.72 10.13 9.41
N LYS A 53 -2.67 10.11 8.48
CA LYS A 53 -3.34 8.87 8.10
C LYS A 53 -2.39 7.98 7.29
N LEU A 54 -1.56 8.57 6.45
CA LEU A 54 -0.56 7.81 5.71
C LEU A 54 0.46 7.17 6.66
N LYS A 55 0.82 7.86 7.74
CA LYS A 55 1.71 7.28 8.74
C LYS A 55 1.05 6.09 9.44
N GLN A 56 -0.25 6.17 9.69
CA GLN A 56 -0.97 5.04 10.27
C GLN A 56 -1.01 3.86 9.31
N LEU A 57 -1.21 4.12 8.02
CA LEU A 57 -1.17 3.05 7.02
C LEU A 57 0.22 2.39 7.02
N LEU A 58 1.28 3.19 7.07
CA LEU A 58 2.64 2.66 7.07
C LEU A 58 2.86 1.71 8.25
N VAL A 59 2.35 2.02 9.42
CA VAL A 59 2.46 1.15 10.59
C VAL A 59 1.77 -0.19 10.30
N PHE A 60 0.57 -0.17 9.68
CA PHE A 60 -0.11 -1.41 9.32
C PHE A 60 0.69 -2.23 8.32
N LEU A 61 1.33 -1.57 7.34
CA LEU A 61 2.12 -2.28 6.33
C LEU A 61 3.35 -2.93 6.95
N ILE A 62 3.98 -2.26 7.89
CA ILE A 62 5.17 -2.80 8.56
C ILE A 62 4.80 -4.01 9.40
N LYS A 63 3.67 -3.95 10.11
CA LYS A 63 3.25 -5.08 10.92
C LYS A 63 2.76 -6.23 10.06
N GLY A 64 2.12 -5.92 8.95
CA GLY A 64 1.59 -6.92 8.04
C GLY A 64 0.28 -7.53 8.51
N SER A 65 -0.27 -8.41 7.70
CA SER A 65 -1.51 -9.10 8.01
C SER A 65 -1.22 -10.43 8.70
N LEU A 66 -2.27 -11.10 9.14
CA LEU A 66 -2.14 -12.32 9.91
C LEU A 66 -1.31 -13.39 9.21
N LEU A 67 -1.53 -13.59 7.90
CA LEU A 67 -0.85 -14.65 7.17
C LEU A 67 0.41 -14.18 6.47
N SER A 68 0.73 -12.91 6.54
CA SER A 68 1.90 -12.39 5.86
C SER A 68 3.12 -12.38 6.77
N LYS A 69 4.29 -12.23 6.16
CA LYS A 69 5.50 -12.00 6.91
C LYS A 69 6.24 -10.90 6.19
N VAL A 70 6.28 -9.71 6.77
CA VAL A 70 6.92 -8.57 6.18
C VAL A 70 8.39 -8.54 6.59
N ASN A 71 9.29 -8.58 5.59
CA ASN A 71 10.71 -8.51 5.87
C ASN A 71 11.20 -7.06 5.84
N ASN A 72 10.70 -6.27 4.92
CA ASN A 72 11.15 -4.89 4.79
C ASN A 72 10.10 -4.03 4.12
N VAL A 73 10.05 -2.76 4.48
CA VAL A 73 9.20 -1.78 3.83
C VAL A 73 10.08 -0.58 3.48
N GLU A 74 10.20 -0.30 2.17
CA GLU A 74 10.87 0.90 1.71
C GLU A 74 9.77 1.92 1.48
N SER A 75 9.93 3.12 2.00
CA SER A 75 8.90 4.14 1.85
C SER A 75 9.48 5.44 1.32
N PHE A 76 8.73 6.10 0.45
CA PHE A 76 9.15 7.35 -0.15
C PHE A 76 8.00 8.34 -0.05
N TRP A 77 8.28 9.52 0.48
CA TRP A 77 7.27 10.59 0.59
C TRP A 77 7.40 11.49 -0.63
N LEU A 78 6.30 11.73 -1.30
CA LEU A 78 6.28 12.45 -2.56
C LEU A 78 5.16 13.50 -2.54
N GLU A 79 5.12 14.34 -3.55
CA GLU A 79 4.04 15.30 -3.70
C GLU A 79 2.82 14.61 -4.27
N PRO A 80 1.62 14.98 -3.84
CA PRO A 80 0.41 14.33 -4.35
C PRO A 80 0.13 14.71 -5.79
N THR A 81 -0.50 13.79 -6.54
CA THR A 81 -0.86 14.04 -7.93
C THR A 81 -2.36 14.19 -8.07
N ASN A 82 -3.13 13.81 -7.05
CA ASN A 82 -4.59 13.90 -7.06
C ASN A 82 -5.22 13.06 -8.18
N GLU A 83 -4.53 12.00 -8.59
CA GLU A 83 -5.05 11.18 -9.70
C GLU A 83 -5.98 10.04 -9.25
N PHE A 84 -6.04 9.73 -7.95
CA PHE A 84 -6.81 8.60 -7.49
C PHE A 84 -8.18 9.01 -6.99
N LEU A 85 -9.21 8.20 -7.31
CA LEU A 85 -10.57 8.47 -6.84
C LEU A 85 -10.97 7.59 -5.66
N GLY A 86 -10.27 6.53 -5.41
CA GLY A 86 -10.53 5.63 -4.29
C GLY A 86 -9.30 4.79 -4.06
N PHE A 87 -9.39 3.76 -3.23
CA PHE A 87 -8.24 2.86 -3.03
C PHE A 87 -8.61 1.51 -3.61
N ASN A 88 -7.80 1.02 -4.55
CA ASN A 88 -8.13 -0.17 -5.31
C ASN A 88 -6.93 -1.09 -5.50
N ILE A 89 -7.22 -2.37 -5.68
CA ILE A 89 -6.21 -3.35 -6.07
C ILE A 89 -6.04 -3.26 -7.58
N VAL A 90 -4.78 -3.18 -8.01
CA VAL A 90 -4.47 -3.19 -9.43
C VAL A 90 -3.85 -4.55 -9.74
N TYR A 91 -4.41 -5.25 -10.70
CA TYR A 91 -3.91 -6.55 -11.08
C TYR A 91 -2.94 -6.40 -12.25
N ASP A 92 -1.82 -7.13 -12.15
CA ASP A 92 -0.82 -7.06 -13.17
C ASP A 92 -1.32 -7.78 -14.35
N ASN A 93 -1.51 -7.05 -15.44
CA ASN A 93 -1.96 -7.61 -16.49
C ASN A 93 -1.07 -8.06 -17.34
N GLN A 94 -0.04 -8.03 -17.25
CA GLN A 94 0.85 -8.53 -17.93
C GLN A 94 0.52 -8.92 -19.14
N LYS A 95 0.26 -8.80 -19.77
CA LYS A 95 -0.02 -9.18 -20.91
C LYS A 95 0.71 -8.88 -21.67
#